data_d831bcffeebe832c375d9ccc86fdfe1c
#
_entry.id   d831bcffeebe832c375d9ccc86fdfe1c
#
_cell.length_a   1.000
_cell.length_b   1.000
_cell.length_c   1.000
_cell.angle_alpha   90.00
_cell.angle_beta   90.00
_cell.angle_gamma   90.00
#
_symmetry.space_group_name_H-M   'P 1'
#
loop_
_entity.id
_entity.type
_entity.pdbx_description
1 polymer ?
#
loop_
_entity_poly.entity_id
_entity_poly.type
_entity_poly.pdbx_seq_one_letter_code
_entity_poly.pdbx_strand_id
1 'polypeptide(L)'
;MDVKNRIQTGRIGLTMAINYFTIQGYTVSLPINDTQWYDLIVEKDGIFKTVQCKATATETSSIDLRCTGGTGGTVYDHTFNHPIDIIFCVDKNLNAWVIPM
;
A
#
# COMPACT_ATOMS: atom_id res chain seq x y z
N MET A 1 14.59 -12.60 5.16
CA MET A 1 13.20 -13.06 5.38
C MET A 1 12.74 -13.88 4.19
N ASP A 2 12.08 -14.98 4.45
CA ASP A 2 11.62 -15.86 3.41
C ASP A 2 10.13 -15.66 3.19
N VAL A 3 9.76 -14.99 2.11
CA VAL A 3 8.36 -14.72 1.78
C VAL A 3 7.89 -15.80 0.81
N LYS A 4 6.97 -16.64 1.25
CA LYS A 4 6.58 -17.83 0.50
C LYS A 4 5.31 -17.67 -0.31
N ASN A 5 4.49 -16.65 -0.06
CA ASN A 5 3.25 -16.49 -0.81
C ASN A 5 2.80 -15.02 -0.82
N ARG A 6 1.84 -14.74 -1.70
CA ARG A 6 1.35 -13.37 -1.91
C ARG A 6 0.63 -12.79 -0.70
N ILE A 7 -0.06 -13.64 0.05
CA ILE A 7 -0.80 -13.18 1.24
C ILE A 7 0.18 -12.66 2.27
N GLN A 8 1.24 -13.42 2.54
CA GLN A 8 2.26 -13.01 3.49
C GLN A 8 2.99 -11.74 3.02
N THR A 9 3.31 -11.67 1.73
CA THR A 9 3.96 -10.49 1.15
C THR A 9 3.10 -9.25 1.34
N GLY A 10 1.80 -9.38 1.07
CA GLY A 10 0.87 -8.26 1.25
C GLY A 10 0.78 -7.81 2.70
N ARG A 11 0.76 -8.74 3.64
CA ARG A 11 0.71 -8.41 5.07
C ARG A 11 1.95 -7.67 5.53
N ILE A 12 3.11 -8.05 5.02
CA ILE A 12 4.35 -7.37 5.33
C ILE A 12 4.31 -5.93 4.83
N GLY A 13 3.90 -5.73 3.60
CA GLY A 13 3.78 -4.38 3.04
C GLY A 13 2.84 -3.51 3.86
N LEU A 14 1.67 -4.04 4.21
CA LEU A 14 0.68 -3.31 4.99
C LEU A 14 1.20 -2.95 6.38
N THR A 15 1.79 -3.92 7.10
CA THR A 15 2.26 -3.67 8.47
C THR A 15 3.44 -2.71 8.48
N MET A 16 4.31 -2.76 7.49
CA MET A 16 5.39 -1.79 7.38
C MET A 16 4.87 -0.38 7.11
N ALA A 17 3.84 -0.26 6.28
CA ALA A 17 3.22 1.04 6.02
C ALA A 17 2.58 1.62 7.29
N ILE A 18 1.86 0.80 8.03
CA ILE A 18 1.25 1.24 9.30
C ILE A 18 2.33 1.77 10.23
N ASN A 19 3.40 1.02 10.39
CA ASN A 19 4.49 1.42 11.26
C ASN A 19 5.15 2.71 10.78
N TYR A 20 5.44 2.80 9.51
CA TYR A 20 6.08 3.98 8.93
C TYR A 20 5.26 5.24 9.17
N PHE A 21 3.97 5.22 8.81
CA PHE A 21 3.14 6.41 8.93
C PHE A 21 2.87 6.76 10.39
N THR A 22 2.77 5.77 11.27
CA THR A 22 2.63 6.01 12.70
C THR A 22 3.85 6.75 13.26
N ILE A 23 5.05 6.32 12.88
CA ILE A 23 6.29 6.98 13.30
C ILE A 23 6.34 8.42 12.79
N GLN A 24 5.83 8.65 11.58
CA GLN A 24 5.83 9.99 10.98
C GLN A 24 4.77 10.91 11.58
N GLY A 25 3.98 10.42 12.53
CA GLY A 25 2.99 11.26 13.21
C GLY A 25 1.61 11.25 12.60
N TYR A 26 1.33 10.35 11.67
CA TYR A 26 0.00 10.23 11.08
C TYR A 26 -0.89 9.36 11.94
N THR A 27 -2.20 9.65 11.91
CA THR A 27 -3.21 8.70 12.35
C THR A 27 -3.52 7.77 11.20
N VAL A 28 -3.43 6.47 11.44
CA VAL A 28 -3.64 5.46 10.42
C VAL A 28 -4.99 4.80 10.62
N SER A 29 -5.78 4.73 9.56
CA SER A 29 -7.09 4.08 9.58
C SER A 29 -7.14 3.00 8.52
N LEU A 30 -7.75 1.87 8.87
CA LEU A 30 -7.93 0.75 7.97
C LEU A 30 -9.40 0.66 7.56
N PRO A 31 -9.69 0.42 6.28
CA PRO A 31 -11.08 0.20 5.89
C PRO A 31 -11.58 -1.12 6.45
N ILE A 32 -12.79 -1.13 6.95
CA ILE A 32 -13.40 -2.36 7.44
C ILE A 32 -13.69 -3.31 6.27
N ASN A 33 -14.14 -2.76 5.16
CA ASN A 33 -14.41 -3.55 3.97
C ASN A 33 -13.11 -3.72 3.18
N ASP A 34 -12.82 -4.95 2.77
CA ASP A 34 -11.55 -5.30 2.13
C ASP A 34 -11.58 -5.18 0.60
N THR A 35 -12.63 -4.60 0.05
CA THR A 35 -12.77 -4.43 -1.39
C THR A 35 -12.44 -3.02 -1.88
N GLN A 36 -11.83 -2.20 -1.02
CA GLN A 36 -11.48 -0.84 -1.40
C GLN A 36 -10.24 -0.83 -2.30
N TRP A 37 -10.10 0.24 -3.08
CA TRP A 37 -8.93 0.41 -3.96
C TRP A 37 -7.69 0.90 -3.21
N TYR A 38 -7.85 1.31 -1.97
CA TYR A 38 -6.75 1.72 -1.11
C TYR A 38 -6.63 0.73 0.05
N ASP A 39 -5.46 0.65 0.65
CA ASP A 39 -5.21 -0.27 1.76
C ASP A 39 -5.36 0.41 3.10
N LEU A 40 -5.06 1.70 3.16
CA LEU A 40 -5.24 2.46 4.39
C LEU A 40 -5.41 3.94 4.09
N ILE A 41 -5.86 4.66 5.10
CA ILE A 41 -5.95 6.12 5.05
C ILE A 41 -5.04 6.66 6.15
N VAL A 42 -4.32 7.71 5.83
CA VAL A 42 -3.49 8.41 6.80
C VAL A 42 -3.97 9.85 6.92
N GLU A 43 -3.93 10.37 8.14
CA GLU A 43 -4.41 11.71 8.42
C GLU A 43 -3.39 12.46 9.26
N LYS A 44 -3.16 13.71 8.94
CA LYS A 44 -2.31 14.59 9.72
C LYS A 44 -2.81 16.03 9.53
N ASP A 45 -3.01 16.70 10.64
CA ASP A 45 -3.49 18.10 10.65
C ASP A 45 -4.80 18.27 9.87
N GLY A 46 -5.68 17.28 9.92
CA GLY A 46 -6.96 17.32 9.25
C GLY A 46 -6.92 16.97 7.77
N ILE A 47 -5.76 16.61 7.24
CA ILE A 47 -5.63 16.23 5.83
C ILE A 47 -5.56 14.72 5.73
N PHE A 48 -6.50 14.15 4.96
CA PHE A 48 -6.62 12.70 4.77
C PHE A 48 -6.06 12.32 3.41
N LYS A 49 -5.30 11.24 3.38
CA LYS A 49 -4.72 10.72 2.13
C LYS A 49 -4.91 9.22 2.05
N THR A 50 -5.20 8.74 0.85
CA THR A 50 -5.32 7.30 0.60
C THR A 50 -3.96 6.72 0.27
N VAL A 51 -3.71 5.51 0.77
CA VAL A 51 -2.43 4.83 0.57
C VAL A 51 -2.69 3.45 0.00
N GLN A 52 -2.00 3.14 -1.10
CA GLN A 52 -1.96 1.80 -1.66
C GLN A 52 -0.61 1.19 -1.33
N CYS A 53 -0.63 0.00 -0.75
CA CYS A 53 0.59 -0.71 -0.41
C CYS A 53 0.91 -1.71 -1.52
N LYS A 54 2.15 -1.72 -1.97
CA LYS A 54 2.65 -2.65 -2.95
C LYS A 54 3.85 -3.37 -2.36
N ALA A 55 3.87 -4.68 -2.47
CA ALA A 55 4.99 -5.46 -1.99
C ALA A 55 5.34 -6.50 -3.03
N THR A 56 6.60 -6.85 -3.11
CA THR A 56 7.08 -7.85 -4.04
C THR A 56 8.02 -8.82 -3.34
N ALA A 57 7.92 -10.08 -3.71
CA ALA A 57 8.83 -11.11 -3.23
C ALA A 57 10.13 -11.14 -4.05
N THR A 58 10.27 -10.29 -5.03
CA THR A 58 11.46 -10.21 -5.86
C THR A 58 12.18 -8.90 -5.62
N GLU A 59 13.47 -8.91 -5.84
CA GLU A 59 14.29 -7.71 -5.80
C GLU A 59 14.19 -7.05 -7.17
N THR A 60 13.49 -5.93 -7.22
CA THR A 60 13.26 -5.25 -8.50
C THR A 60 13.25 -3.75 -8.28
N SER A 61 13.71 -3.03 -9.29
CA SER A 61 13.60 -1.59 -9.34
C SER A 61 12.30 -1.13 -9.98
N SER A 62 11.51 -2.06 -10.50
CA SER A 62 10.28 -1.75 -11.21
C SER A 62 9.09 -2.34 -10.47
N ILE A 63 8.18 -1.49 -10.02
CA ILE A 63 7.00 -1.89 -9.29
C ILE A 63 5.77 -1.51 -10.12
N ASP A 64 4.85 -2.48 -10.23
CA ASP A 64 3.60 -2.25 -10.94
C ASP A 64 2.72 -1.32 -10.10
N LEU A 65 2.41 -0.16 -10.63
CA LEU A 65 1.62 0.85 -9.95
C LEU A 65 0.12 0.66 -10.12
N ARG A 66 -0.31 -0.35 -10.86
CA ARG A 66 -1.74 -0.64 -10.96
C ARG A 66 -2.25 -1.21 -9.64
N CYS A 67 -3.46 -0.81 -9.29
CA CYS A 67 -4.09 -1.28 -8.07
C CYS A 67 -5.05 -2.41 -8.42
N THR A 68 -5.00 -3.50 -7.63
CA THR A 68 -5.95 -4.59 -7.75
C THR A 68 -6.80 -4.59 -6.50
N GLY A 69 -8.10 -4.39 -6.65
CA GLY A 69 -9.01 -4.33 -5.53
C GLY A 69 -9.72 -5.65 -5.29
N GLY A 70 -9.90 -5.98 -4.02
CA GLY A 70 -10.66 -7.15 -3.62
C GLY A 70 -10.05 -8.47 -4.06
N THR A 71 -10.93 -9.46 -4.22
CA THR A 71 -10.52 -10.79 -4.64
C THR A 71 -10.91 -10.99 -6.08
N GLY A 72 -10.75 -10.86 -6.99
CA GLY A 72 -11.28 -11.08 -8.32
C GLY A 72 -10.49 -10.43 -9.40
N GLY A 73 -9.40 -9.86 -9.03
CA GLY A 73 -8.51 -9.31 -10.00
C GLY A 73 -9.00 -8.07 -10.71
N THR A 74 -9.92 -7.34 -10.11
CA THR A 74 -10.31 -6.04 -10.66
C THR A 74 -9.12 -5.09 -10.54
N VAL A 75 -8.71 -4.54 -11.66
CA VAL A 75 -7.57 -3.63 -11.71
C VAL A 75 -8.10 -2.21 -11.78
N TYR A 76 -7.65 -1.37 -10.87
CA TYR A 76 -7.98 0.04 -10.85
C TYR A 76 -6.82 0.84 -11.38
N ASP A 77 -7.12 1.76 -12.27
CA ASP A 77 -6.13 2.72 -12.73
C ASP A 77 -6.21 3.93 -11.80
N HIS A 78 -5.15 4.16 -11.05
CA HIS A 78 -5.11 5.24 -10.06
C HIS A 78 -5.20 6.63 -10.69
N THR A 79 -5.07 6.74 -12.00
CA THR A 79 -5.18 8.04 -12.70
C THR A 79 -6.60 8.42 -13.06
N PHE A 80 -7.57 7.53 -12.83
CA PHE A 80 -8.96 7.78 -13.22
C PHE A 80 -9.89 7.93 -12.02
N ASN A 81 -10.73 6.92 -11.80
CA ASN A 81 -11.83 7.00 -10.87
C ASN A 81 -11.44 6.63 -9.43
N HIS A 82 -10.26 6.11 -9.24
CA HIS A 82 -9.81 5.63 -7.94
C HIS A 82 -8.46 6.27 -7.61
N PRO A 83 -8.48 7.56 -7.28
CA PRO A 83 -7.22 8.27 -7.02
C PRO A 83 -6.56 7.76 -5.76
N ILE A 84 -5.27 7.51 -5.87
CA ILE A 84 -4.41 7.16 -4.75
C ILE A 84 -3.48 8.34 -4.52
N ASP A 85 -3.37 8.76 -3.27
CA ASP A 85 -2.50 9.88 -2.94
C ASP A 85 -1.05 9.44 -2.73
N ILE A 86 -0.86 8.22 -2.21
CA ILE A 86 0.47 7.72 -1.87
C ILE A 86 0.54 6.24 -2.23
N ILE A 87 1.65 5.84 -2.85
CA ILE A 87 2.00 4.43 -3.01
C ILE A 87 3.13 4.13 -2.03
N PHE A 88 2.95 3.10 -1.21
CA PHE A 88 3.98 2.60 -0.30
C PHE A 88 4.47 1.25 -0.82
N CYS A 89 5.73 1.18 -1.19
CA CYS A 89 6.30 0.00 -1.86
C CYS A 89 7.36 -0.66 -0.99
N VAL A 90 7.36 -1.98 -0.96
CA VAL A 90 8.34 -2.77 -0.20
C VAL A 90 8.87 -3.88 -1.09
N ASP A 91 10.19 -4.08 -1.10
CA ASP A 91 10.78 -5.19 -1.82
C ASP A 91 11.08 -6.36 -0.87
N LYS A 92 11.67 -7.44 -1.40
CA LYS A 92 11.95 -8.64 -0.61
C LYS A 92 12.99 -8.41 0.48
N ASN A 93 13.81 -7.38 0.35
CA ASN A 93 14.83 -7.03 1.33
C ASN A 93 14.33 -6.02 2.35
N LEU A 94 13.02 -5.74 2.35
CA LEU A 94 12.36 -4.79 3.24
C LEU A 94 12.80 -3.35 3.00
N ASN A 95 13.31 -3.05 1.82
CA ASN A 95 13.49 -1.67 1.40
C ASN A 95 12.13 -1.10 1.03
N ALA A 96 11.88 0.12 1.46
CA ALA A 96 10.59 0.74 1.27
C ALA A 96 10.72 2.10 0.59
N TRP A 97 9.72 2.43 -0.21
CA TRP A 97 9.63 3.73 -0.89
C TRP A 97 8.24 4.30 -0.67
N VAL A 98 8.20 5.61 -0.47
CA VAL A 98 6.94 6.36 -0.40
C VAL A 98 6.87 7.23 -1.63
N ILE A 99 5.88 6.99 -2.46
CA ILE A 99 5.73 7.67 -3.74
C ILE A 99 4.47 8.53 -3.69
N PRO A 100 4.59 9.86 -3.60
CA PRO A 100 3.41 10.75 -3.73
C PRO A 100 2.91 10.70 -5.17
N MET A 101 1.62 10.64 -5.32
CA MET A 101 1.01 10.56 -6.64
C MET A 101 0.44 11.91 -7.08
#